data_abfa003b8ae80880000ff9aaab2183b5
#
_entry.id   abfa003b8ae80880000ff9aaab2183b5
#
_cell.length_a   1.000
_cell.length_b   1.000
_cell.length_c   1.000
_cell.angle_alpha   90.00
_cell.angle_beta   90.00
_cell.angle_gamma   90.00
#
_symmetry.space_group_name_H-M   'P 1'
#
loop_
_entity.id
_entity.type
_entity.pdbx_description
1 polymer ?
#
loop_
_entity_poly.entity_id
_entity_poly.type
_entity_poly.pdbx_seq_one_letter_code
_entity_poly.pdbx_strand_id
1 'polypeptide(L)'
;MSESKGSESKGSESKGPQCKSPVSDALSLIGGKWKIAIIYNLREDPLRFGELKRILSPITQQMLTKQLREMERDQLIDRKVYEVIPPKVEYSLTDFGQSFMPVLNSLCKWSTGHQDLLHSISKNNQSQ
;
A
#
# COMPACT_ATOMS: atom_id res chain seq x y z
N MET A 1 17.96 23.51 -10.70
CA MET A 1 17.57 23.84 -10.20
C MET A 1 17.10 23.99 -9.80
N SER A 2 17.25 23.39 -10.17
CA SER A 2 16.62 23.49 -9.77
C SER A 2 16.04 23.63 -9.70
N GLU A 3 15.79 23.34 -10.04
CA GLU A 3 15.02 23.62 -9.90
C GLU A 3 14.51 23.76 -9.94
N SER A 4 14.77 23.60 -10.38
CA SER A 4 14.02 23.90 -10.32
C SER A 4 13.53 24.14 -10.68
N LYS A 5 13.53 24.03 -11.04
CA LYS A 5 12.73 24.42 -11.19
C LYS A 5 12.16 24.59 -11.37
N GLY A 6 12.25 24.19 -11.84
CA GLY A 6 11.45 24.41 -11.73
C GLY A 6 10.83 24.42 -12.14
N SER A 7 10.80 24.37 -12.38
CA SER A 7 9.97 24.63 -12.50
C SER A 7 9.30 24.76 -12.91
N GLU A 8 9.15 24.54 -13.18
CA GLU A 8 8.34 24.81 -13.33
C GLU A 8 7.64 24.94 -13.65
N SER A 9 7.71 24.87 -14.03
CA SER A 9 6.89 25.07 -14.09
C SER A 9 6.20 25.21 -14.54
N LYS A 10 5.95 25.15 -14.85
CA LYS A 10 5.15 25.29 -14.88
C LYS A 10 4.28 25.38 -14.97
N GLY A 11 4.03 25.24 -15.07
CA GLY A 11 3.21 25.19 -14.72
C GLY A 11 2.39 25.13 -14.69
N SER A 12 2.13 24.94 -14.73
CA SER A 12 1.42 24.82 -14.29
C SER A 12 0.81 24.71 -13.89
N GLU A 13 0.73 24.35 -13.65
CA GLU A 13 0.29 24.15 -12.95
C GLU A 13 -0.32 24.14 -12.23
N SER A 14 -0.45 23.99 -11.85
CA SER A 14 -0.97 23.86 -10.88
C SER A 14 -1.35 23.92 -10.31
N LYS A 15 -1.85 23.81 -9.69
CA LYS A 15 -2.29 23.76 -8.96
C LYS A 15 -2.46 23.26 -7.71
N GLY A 16 -3.02 23.21 -7.08
CA GLY A 16 -3.14 22.67 -5.73
C GLY A 16 -1.79 22.35 -5.20
N PRO A 17 -1.72 21.83 -3.97
CA PRO A 17 -0.42 21.44 -3.45
C PRO A 17 0.18 20.46 -4.43
N GLN A 18 1.04 20.97 -5.16
CA GLN A 18 1.71 20.19 -6.15
C GLN A 18 2.73 19.37 -5.48
N CYS A 19 2.26 18.45 -4.73
CA CYS A 19 3.17 17.56 -4.11
C CYS A 19 3.71 16.61 -5.16
N LYS A 20 4.44 17.15 -6.07
CA LYS A 20 5.20 16.32 -6.98
C LYS A 20 6.47 15.97 -6.31
N SER A 21 6.36 15.66 -5.07
CA SER A 21 7.47 15.26 -4.24
C SER A 21 7.56 13.75 -4.25
N PRO A 22 8.68 13.19 -3.80
CA PRO A 22 8.76 11.74 -3.60
C PRO A 22 7.64 11.20 -2.71
N VAL A 23 7.16 12.03 -1.78
CA VAL A 23 6.05 11.61 -0.91
C VAL A 23 4.78 11.40 -1.73
N SER A 24 4.52 12.28 -2.69
CA SER A 24 3.35 12.14 -3.54
C SER A 24 3.40 10.84 -4.36
N ASP A 25 4.58 10.55 -4.90
CA ASP A 25 4.77 9.32 -5.66
C ASP A 25 4.57 8.10 -4.79
N ALA A 26 5.10 8.15 -3.56
CA ALA A 26 4.95 7.05 -2.62
C ALA A 26 3.49 6.82 -2.28
N LEU A 27 2.74 7.89 -2.05
CA LEU A 27 1.33 7.77 -1.72
C LEU A 27 0.52 7.21 -2.87
N SER A 28 0.88 7.57 -4.11
CA SER A 28 0.23 7.00 -5.28
C SER A 28 0.47 5.50 -5.38
N LEU A 29 1.67 5.07 -5.03
CA LEU A 29 2.06 3.67 -5.11
C LEU A 29 1.35 2.83 -4.04
N ILE A 30 1.28 3.34 -2.82
CA ILE A 30 0.80 2.60 -1.66
C ILE A 30 -0.67 2.86 -1.37
N GLY A 31 -1.27 3.85 -2.03
CA GLY A 31 -2.59 4.36 -1.69
C GLY A 31 -3.65 3.32 -1.40
N GLY A 32 -4.50 3.63 -0.44
CA GLY A 32 -5.60 2.77 -0.05
C GLY A 32 -5.25 1.83 1.09
N LYS A 33 -6.26 1.51 1.89
CA LYS A 33 -6.05 0.70 3.09
C LYS A 33 -5.64 -0.74 2.78
N TRP A 34 -6.09 -1.25 1.64
CA TRP A 34 -5.84 -2.66 1.34
C TRP A 34 -4.38 -2.95 1.04
N LYS A 35 -3.69 -2.07 0.32
CA LYS A 35 -2.29 -2.30 -0.01
C LYS A 35 -1.42 -2.29 1.23
N ILE A 36 -1.66 -1.33 2.12
CA ILE A 36 -0.92 -1.27 3.38
C ILE A 36 -1.16 -2.53 4.20
N ALA A 37 -2.42 -2.98 4.26
CA ALA A 37 -2.75 -4.18 5.02
C ALA A 37 -2.07 -5.42 4.44
N ILE A 38 -2.00 -5.50 3.11
CA ILE A 38 -1.34 -6.63 2.45
C ILE A 38 0.16 -6.62 2.79
N ILE A 39 0.81 -5.47 2.68
CA ILE A 39 2.23 -5.35 3.00
C ILE A 39 2.48 -5.79 4.45
N TYR A 40 1.67 -5.30 5.36
CA TYR A 40 1.82 -5.62 6.76
C TYR A 40 1.73 -7.13 7.01
N ASN A 41 0.77 -7.78 6.39
CA ASN A 41 0.56 -9.20 6.60
C ASN A 41 1.59 -10.08 5.90
N LEU A 42 2.28 -9.54 4.90
CA LEU A 42 3.34 -10.28 4.20
C LEU A 42 4.72 -9.99 4.77
N ARG A 43 4.81 -9.19 5.83
CA ARG A 43 6.11 -8.72 6.31
C ARG A 43 7.04 -9.84 6.78
N GLU A 44 6.49 -10.94 7.25
CA GLU A 44 7.30 -12.03 7.79
C GLU A 44 7.30 -13.27 6.91
N ASP A 45 6.14 -13.66 6.41
CA ASP A 45 6.01 -14.91 5.69
C ASP A 45 5.21 -14.75 4.41
N PRO A 46 5.53 -15.56 3.40
CA PRO A 46 4.67 -15.62 2.22
C PRO A 46 3.29 -16.13 2.60
N LEU A 47 2.27 -15.66 1.89
CA LEU A 47 0.90 -16.08 2.12
C LEU A 47 0.24 -16.42 0.80
N ARG A 48 -0.71 -17.34 0.86
CA ARG A 48 -1.52 -17.71 -0.29
C ARG A 48 -2.71 -16.79 -0.42
N PHE A 49 -3.29 -16.78 -1.61
CA PHE A 49 -4.48 -15.95 -1.89
C PHE A 49 -5.58 -16.18 -0.85
N GLY A 50 -5.88 -17.46 -0.60
CA GLY A 50 -6.94 -17.79 0.36
C GLY A 50 -6.65 -17.32 1.77
N GLU A 51 -5.38 -17.36 2.16
CA GLU A 51 -4.97 -16.87 3.47
C GLU A 51 -5.15 -15.37 3.58
N LEU A 52 -4.72 -14.66 2.55
CA LEU A 52 -4.88 -13.20 2.50
C LEU A 52 -6.35 -12.82 2.52
N LYS A 53 -7.18 -13.54 1.76
CA LYS A 53 -8.60 -13.23 1.71
C LYS A 53 -9.24 -13.41 3.08
N ARG A 54 -8.86 -14.45 3.80
CA ARG A 54 -9.40 -14.69 5.13
C ARG A 54 -8.96 -13.62 6.12
N ILE A 55 -7.66 -13.28 6.08
CA ILE A 55 -7.10 -12.29 7.01
C ILE A 55 -7.72 -10.91 6.76
N LEU A 56 -7.92 -10.56 5.50
CA LEU A 56 -8.42 -9.24 5.12
C LEU A 56 -9.94 -9.18 4.99
N SER A 57 -10.63 -10.23 5.42
CA SER A 57 -12.09 -10.20 5.42
C SER A 57 -12.60 -8.86 5.98
N PRO A 58 -13.59 -8.21 5.37
CA PRO A 58 -14.49 -8.73 4.34
C PRO A 58 -14.10 -8.38 2.90
N ILE A 59 -12.82 -8.36 2.57
CA ILE A 59 -12.41 -8.05 1.20
C ILE A 59 -13.01 -9.08 0.23
N THR A 60 -13.44 -8.60 -0.94
CA THR A 60 -13.96 -9.50 -1.96
C THR A 60 -12.82 -10.10 -2.75
N GLN A 61 -13.10 -11.23 -3.40
CA GLN A 61 -12.10 -11.87 -4.25
C GLN A 61 -11.65 -10.94 -5.36
N GLN A 62 -12.60 -10.21 -5.94
CA GLN A 62 -12.29 -9.28 -7.03
C GLN A 62 -11.39 -8.16 -6.56
N MET A 63 -11.67 -7.59 -5.40
CA MET A 63 -10.86 -6.51 -4.88
C MET A 63 -9.45 -6.99 -4.53
N LEU A 64 -9.35 -8.15 -3.89
CA LEU A 64 -8.05 -8.69 -3.54
C LEU A 64 -7.23 -8.98 -4.79
N THR A 65 -7.85 -9.57 -5.80
CA THR A 65 -7.17 -9.84 -7.06
C THR A 65 -6.64 -8.54 -7.68
N LYS A 66 -7.48 -7.50 -7.66
CA LYS A 66 -7.08 -6.21 -8.21
C LYS A 66 -5.88 -5.63 -7.48
N GLN A 67 -5.94 -5.65 -6.15
CA GLN A 67 -4.86 -5.10 -5.35
C GLN A 67 -3.56 -5.87 -5.55
N LEU A 68 -3.63 -7.18 -5.57
CA LEU A 68 -2.43 -8.00 -5.74
C LEU A 68 -1.80 -7.79 -7.11
N ARG A 69 -2.62 -7.68 -8.15
CA ARG A 69 -2.10 -7.44 -9.49
C ARG A 69 -1.40 -6.09 -9.59
N GLU A 70 -1.99 -5.06 -8.99
CA GLU A 70 -1.38 -3.74 -8.99
C GLU A 70 -0.06 -3.74 -8.23
N MET A 71 -0.03 -4.40 -7.08
CA MET A 71 1.18 -4.47 -6.27
C MET A 71 2.27 -5.28 -6.96
N GLU A 72 1.90 -6.33 -7.65
CA GLU A 72 2.86 -7.12 -8.42
C GLU A 72 3.44 -6.30 -9.57
N ARG A 73 2.57 -5.58 -10.29
CA ARG A 73 3.00 -4.71 -11.37
C ARG A 73 3.96 -3.63 -10.86
N ASP A 74 3.69 -3.11 -9.68
CA ASP A 74 4.48 -2.05 -9.08
C ASP A 74 5.70 -2.58 -8.33
N GLN A 75 5.94 -3.89 -8.41
CA GLN A 75 7.13 -4.54 -7.85
C GLN A 75 7.19 -4.51 -6.33
N LEU A 76 6.04 -4.38 -5.69
CA LEU A 76 5.96 -4.44 -4.22
C LEU A 76 5.93 -5.87 -3.72
N ILE A 77 5.34 -6.77 -4.51
CA ILE A 77 5.23 -8.17 -4.13
C ILE A 77 5.63 -9.06 -5.30
N ASP A 78 6.05 -10.27 -4.96
CA ASP A 78 6.31 -11.34 -5.91
C ASP A 78 5.22 -12.38 -5.82
N ARG A 79 4.92 -12.98 -6.96
CA ARG A 79 3.98 -14.07 -7.05
C ARG A 79 4.76 -15.30 -7.49
N LYS A 80 4.78 -16.32 -6.64
CA LYS A 80 5.50 -17.53 -6.94
C LYS A 80 4.54 -18.70 -7.13
N VAL A 81 4.67 -19.36 -8.26
CA VAL A 81 3.85 -20.52 -8.59
C VAL A 81 4.68 -21.78 -8.38
N TYR A 82 4.15 -22.69 -7.57
CA TYR A 82 4.78 -23.97 -7.33
C TYR A 82 4.11 -25.01 -8.20
N GLU A 83 4.93 -25.78 -8.92
CA GLU A 83 4.40 -26.81 -9.82
C GLU A 83 4.22 -28.10 -9.04
N VAL A 84 3.20 -28.10 -8.21
CA VAL A 84 2.80 -29.28 -7.44
C VAL A 84 1.33 -29.56 -7.73
N ILE A 85 0.82 -30.66 -7.20
CA ILE A 85 -0.58 -31.02 -7.40
C ILE A 85 -1.25 -31.07 -6.04
N PRO A 86 -2.24 -30.19 -5.78
CA PRO A 86 -2.72 -29.09 -6.64
C PRO A 86 -1.74 -27.94 -6.71
N PRO A 87 -1.81 -27.11 -7.75
CA PRO A 87 -0.91 -25.97 -7.89
C PRO A 87 -1.00 -25.04 -6.70
N LYS A 88 0.13 -24.44 -6.35
CA LYS A 88 0.23 -23.57 -5.20
C LYS A 88 0.80 -22.24 -5.63
N VAL A 89 0.16 -21.16 -5.22
CA VAL A 89 0.62 -19.80 -5.51
C VAL A 89 0.81 -19.06 -4.20
N GLU A 90 2.00 -18.49 -4.02
CA GLU A 90 2.31 -17.71 -2.83
C GLU A 90 2.71 -16.30 -3.21
N TYR A 91 2.34 -15.35 -2.37
CA TYR A 91 2.72 -13.95 -2.50
C TYR A 91 3.69 -13.60 -1.39
N SER A 92 4.69 -12.82 -1.71
CA SER A 92 5.67 -12.37 -0.72
C SER A 92 6.14 -10.97 -1.08
N LEU A 93 6.70 -10.26 -0.10
CA LEU A 93 7.23 -8.91 -0.37
C LEU A 93 8.55 -9.03 -1.11
N THR A 94 8.73 -8.14 -2.09
CA THR A 94 10.04 -7.96 -2.72
C THR A 94 10.94 -7.17 -1.76
N ASP A 95 12.21 -7.03 -2.12
CA ASP A 95 13.10 -6.17 -1.36
C ASP A 95 12.54 -4.74 -1.32
N PHE A 96 11.99 -4.29 -2.45
CA PHE A 96 11.37 -2.97 -2.51
C PHE A 96 10.19 -2.89 -1.54
N GLY A 97 9.33 -3.91 -1.53
CA GLY A 97 8.21 -3.95 -0.60
C GLY A 97 8.66 -3.95 0.85
N GLN A 98 9.72 -4.72 1.16
CA GLN A 98 10.26 -4.76 2.51
C GLN A 98 10.82 -3.40 2.94
N SER A 99 11.35 -2.64 2.00
CA SER A 99 11.92 -1.33 2.31
C SER A 99 10.88 -0.34 2.83
N PHE A 100 9.60 -0.64 2.62
CA PHE A 100 8.52 0.20 3.15
C PHE A 100 8.26 -0.06 4.63
N MET A 101 8.71 -1.20 5.17
CA MET A 101 8.38 -1.57 6.54
C MET A 101 8.77 -0.53 7.59
N PRO A 102 9.96 0.12 7.52
CA PRO A 102 10.26 1.17 8.49
C PRO A 102 9.26 2.32 8.45
N VAL A 103 8.79 2.68 7.26
CA VAL A 103 7.78 3.72 7.10
C VAL A 103 6.47 3.28 7.73
N LEU A 104 6.07 2.04 7.47
CA LEU A 104 4.83 1.49 8.01
C LEU A 104 4.90 1.43 9.54
N ASN A 105 6.04 1.03 10.09
CA ASN A 105 6.21 0.98 11.54
C ASN A 105 6.10 2.36 12.15
N SER A 106 6.68 3.38 11.50
CA SER A 106 6.57 4.75 11.96
C SER A 106 5.13 5.24 11.91
N LEU A 107 4.42 4.87 10.85
CA LEU A 107 3.02 5.23 10.71
C LEU A 107 2.18 4.59 11.81
N CYS A 108 2.48 3.32 12.13
CA CYS A 108 1.79 2.63 13.21
C CYS A 108 2.02 3.31 14.56
N LYS A 109 3.25 3.72 14.83
CA LYS A 109 3.57 4.42 16.08
C LYS A 109 2.82 5.72 16.18
N TRP A 110 2.82 6.49 15.11
CA TRP A 110 2.11 7.76 15.07
C TRP A 110 0.61 7.54 15.29
N SER A 111 0.06 6.53 14.63
CA SER A 111 -1.36 6.22 14.73
C SER A 111 -1.74 5.79 16.15
N THR A 112 -0.90 4.98 16.77
CA THR A 112 -1.14 4.50 18.14
C THR A 112 -1.19 5.67 19.12
N GLY A 113 -0.33 6.66 18.92
CA GLY A 113 -0.30 7.82 19.79
C GLY A 113 -1.51 8.73 19.63
N HIS A 114 -2.31 8.52 18.58
CA HIS A 114 -3.46 9.38 18.29
C HIS A 114 -4.73 8.59 18.01
N GLN A 115 -4.82 7.40 18.59
CA GLN A 115 -5.91 6.47 18.29
C GLN A 115 -7.30 7.08 18.46
N ASP A 116 -7.52 7.74 19.59
CA ASP A 116 -8.83 8.29 19.89
C ASP A 116 -9.25 9.33 18.86
N LEU A 117 -8.32 10.23 18.54
CA LEU A 117 -8.59 11.29 17.57
C LEU A 117 -8.83 10.70 16.18
N LEU A 118 -7.98 9.79 15.75
CA LEU A 118 -8.11 9.18 14.44
C LEU A 118 -9.43 8.41 14.31
N HIS A 119 -9.80 7.70 15.36
CA HIS A 119 -11.06 6.96 15.35
C HIS A 119 -12.25 7.90 15.22
N SER A 120 -12.24 9.00 15.96
CA SER A 120 -13.29 10.00 15.89
C SER A 120 -13.43 10.59 14.49
N ILE A 121 -12.31 10.96 13.90
CA ILE A 121 -12.30 11.55 12.57
C ILE A 121 -12.82 10.54 11.54
N SER A 122 -12.34 9.30 11.60
CA SER A 122 -12.76 8.26 10.68
C SER A 122 -14.26 8.01 10.79
N LYS A 123 -14.77 7.95 12.01
CA LYS A 123 -16.18 7.72 12.24
C LYS A 123 -17.04 8.85 11.67
N ASN A 124 -16.61 10.09 11.85
CA ASN A 124 -17.32 11.22 11.30
C ASN A 124 -17.37 11.19 9.78
N ASN A 125 -16.25 10.81 9.17
CA ASN A 125 -16.19 10.72 7.72
C ASN A 125 -17.11 9.62 7.19
N GLN A 126 -17.22 8.52 7.92
CA GLN A 126 -18.10 7.43 7.52
C GLN A 126 -19.58 7.78 7.66
N SER A 127 -19.89 8.74 8.49
CA SER A 127 -21.26 9.15 8.73
C SER A 127 -21.84 9.98 7.58
N GLN A 128 -21.03 10.32 6.61
CA GLN A 128 -21.48 11.16 5.50
C GLN A 128 -21.88 10.36 4.25
#